data_8bb7c3b143eece7141f574226bacd1eb
#
_entry.id   8bb7c3b143eece7141f574226bacd1eb
#
_cell.length_a   1.000
_cell.length_b   1.000
_cell.length_c   1.000
_cell.angle_alpha   90.00
_cell.angle_beta   90.00
_cell.angle_gamma   90.00
#
_symmetry.space_group_name_H-M   'P 1'
#
loop_
_entity.id
_entity.type
_entity.pdbx_description
1 polymer ?
#
loop_
_entity_poly.entity_id
_entity_poly.type
_entity_poly.pdbx_seq_one_letter_code
_entity_poly.pdbx_strand_id
1 'polypeptide(L)'
;VSYALWDLADRKPGPLPGTIVMETGGMKGRRREMPREEFHRMLCAAFSVPSIHSEYGMAELMSQAYSQGDGLFRTPPWMRVLTRDLNDPFAWAGSGRSGGINVIDLANVYSCSFLQTQDFGKAYDDGTFRIEGRITGSEIRGCNLLVQ
;
A
#
# COMPACT_ATOMS: atom_id res chain seq x y z
N VAL A 1 -0.82 -10.61 -7.02
CA VAL A 1 -2.03 -10.30 -6.26
C VAL A 1 -1.99 -11.09 -4.96
N SER A 2 -2.30 -10.44 -3.82
CA SER A 2 -2.08 -10.99 -2.47
C SER A 2 -2.75 -12.36 -2.25
N TYR A 3 -3.99 -12.55 -2.68
CA TYR A 3 -4.66 -13.85 -2.53
C TYR A 3 -3.94 -14.99 -3.26
N ALA A 4 -3.34 -14.73 -4.44
CA ALA A 4 -2.62 -15.76 -5.18
C ALA A 4 -1.31 -16.17 -4.52
N LEU A 5 -0.63 -15.23 -3.84
CA LEU A 5 0.53 -15.56 -3.01
C LEU A 5 0.13 -16.41 -1.80
N TRP A 6 -1.04 -16.16 -1.22
CA TRP A 6 -1.58 -17.00 -0.16
C TRP A 6 -1.87 -18.41 -0.68
N ASP A 7 -2.56 -18.51 -1.83
CA ASP A 7 -2.86 -19.84 -2.44
C ASP A 7 -1.59 -20.62 -2.78
N LEU A 8 -0.53 -19.90 -3.18
CA LEU A 8 0.78 -20.53 -3.42
C LEU A 8 1.43 -20.97 -2.09
N ALA A 9 1.38 -20.15 -1.05
CA ALA A 9 1.91 -20.49 0.26
C ALA A 9 1.25 -21.73 0.86
N ASP A 10 -0.08 -21.88 0.71
CA ASP A 10 -0.82 -23.05 1.16
C ASP A 10 -0.35 -24.36 0.47
N ARG A 11 0.20 -24.26 -0.75
CA ARG A 11 0.77 -25.40 -1.48
C ARG A 11 2.16 -25.81 -0.99
N LYS A 12 2.75 -25.07 -0.05
CA LYS A 12 4.08 -25.33 0.53
C LYS A 12 5.16 -25.50 -0.55
N PRO A 13 5.42 -24.48 -1.38
CA PRO A 13 6.33 -24.60 -2.53
C PRO A 13 7.80 -24.82 -2.12
N GLY A 14 8.12 -24.64 -0.85
CA GLY A 14 9.47 -24.70 -0.31
C GLY A 14 10.23 -23.37 -0.44
N PRO A 15 11.53 -23.38 -0.05
CA PRO A 15 12.36 -22.19 -0.07
C PRO A 15 12.54 -21.60 -1.47
N LEU A 16 12.51 -20.27 -1.56
CA LEU A 16 12.78 -19.51 -2.79
C LEU A 16 14.04 -18.65 -2.60
N PRO A 17 15.24 -19.23 -2.55
CA PRO A 17 16.46 -18.49 -2.28
C PRO A 17 16.75 -17.47 -3.39
N GLY A 18 17.18 -16.25 -3.00
CA GLY A 18 17.51 -15.18 -3.93
C GLY A 18 16.31 -14.57 -4.68
N THR A 19 15.07 -14.92 -4.28
CA THR A 19 13.86 -14.41 -4.92
C THR A 19 13.30 -13.22 -4.15
N ILE A 20 12.93 -12.16 -4.87
CA ILE A 20 12.12 -11.08 -4.34
C ILE A 20 10.65 -11.45 -4.52
N VAL A 21 9.95 -11.64 -3.41
CA VAL A 21 8.50 -11.86 -3.42
C VAL A 21 7.82 -10.51 -3.20
N MET A 22 6.95 -10.12 -4.13
CA MET A 22 6.25 -8.84 -4.09
C MET A 22 4.75 -9.05 -4.15
N GLU A 23 4.03 -8.43 -3.21
CA GLU A 23 2.57 -8.39 -3.21
C GLU A 23 2.08 -7.04 -3.74
N THR A 24 0.93 -7.07 -4.42
CA THR A 24 0.20 -5.89 -4.84
C THR A 24 -1.30 -6.14 -4.79
N GLY A 25 -2.05 -5.11 -4.45
CA GLY A 25 -3.50 -5.19 -4.26
C GLY A 25 -3.90 -5.94 -2.99
N GLY A 26 -5.18 -6.20 -2.80
CA GLY A 26 -5.76 -6.87 -1.63
C GLY A 26 -6.26 -8.28 -1.93
N MET A 27 -7.00 -8.85 -0.98
CA MET A 27 -7.59 -10.19 -1.07
C MET A 27 -8.75 -10.26 -2.07
N LYS A 28 -9.30 -9.12 -2.51
CA LYS A 28 -10.39 -9.00 -3.51
C LYS A 28 -11.59 -9.89 -3.20
N GLY A 29 -11.92 -10.06 -1.91
CA GLY A 29 -13.02 -10.90 -1.43
C GLY A 29 -12.81 -12.41 -1.62
N ARG A 30 -11.64 -12.87 -2.10
CA ARG A 30 -11.36 -14.31 -2.30
C ARG A 30 -10.82 -14.99 -1.05
N ARG A 31 -10.19 -14.22 -0.15
CA ARG A 31 -9.70 -14.66 1.15
C ARG A 31 -10.13 -13.65 2.20
N ARG A 32 -10.11 -14.05 3.49
CA ARG A 32 -10.31 -13.12 4.60
C ARG A 32 -9.25 -12.02 4.55
N GLU A 33 -9.63 -10.82 4.91
CA GLU A 33 -8.65 -9.76 5.12
C GLU A 33 -7.76 -10.12 6.32
N MET A 34 -6.49 -9.81 6.20
CA MET A 34 -5.46 -10.08 7.21
C MET A 34 -4.58 -8.84 7.35
N PRO A 35 -4.15 -8.47 8.57
CA PRO A 35 -3.18 -7.40 8.76
C PRO A 35 -1.91 -7.67 7.93
N ARG A 36 -1.38 -6.64 7.29
CA ARG A 36 -0.22 -6.77 6.41
C ARG A 36 0.96 -7.45 7.09
N GLU A 37 1.25 -7.10 8.33
CA GLU A 37 2.36 -7.69 9.09
C GLU A 37 2.20 -9.20 9.31
N GLU A 38 0.98 -9.64 9.61
CA GLU A 38 0.67 -11.06 9.76
C GLU A 38 0.80 -11.79 8.42
N PHE A 39 0.26 -11.20 7.36
CA PHE A 39 0.33 -11.74 6.01
C PHE A 39 1.78 -11.87 5.53
N HIS A 40 2.60 -10.82 5.68
CA HIS A 40 4.01 -10.87 5.31
C HIS A 40 4.78 -11.91 6.12
N ARG A 41 4.53 -12.03 7.43
CA ARG A 41 5.15 -13.04 8.27
C ARG A 41 4.83 -14.46 7.80
N MET A 42 3.57 -14.71 7.46
CA MET A 42 3.12 -15.98 6.91
C MET A 42 3.84 -16.30 5.57
N LEU A 43 3.91 -15.35 4.65
CA LEU A 43 4.59 -15.53 3.36
C LEU A 43 6.10 -15.70 3.52
N CYS A 44 6.76 -14.95 4.40
CA CYS A 44 8.18 -15.11 4.71
C CYS A 44 8.47 -16.53 5.19
N ALA A 45 7.64 -17.07 6.08
CA ALA A 45 7.78 -18.44 6.57
C ALA A 45 7.53 -19.47 5.47
N ALA A 46 6.51 -19.28 4.63
CA ALA A 46 6.17 -20.22 3.56
C ALA A 46 7.24 -20.31 2.46
N PHE A 47 7.84 -19.18 2.10
CA PHE A 47 8.80 -19.07 0.99
C PHE A 47 10.26 -19.04 1.46
N SER A 48 10.50 -19.00 2.78
CA SER A 48 11.85 -18.85 3.37
C SER A 48 12.60 -17.63 2.83
N VAL A 49 11.91 -16.51 2.71
CA VAL A 49 12.48 -15.22 2.28
C VAL A 49 12.56 -14.24 3.45
N PRO A 50 13.51 -13.30 3.46
CA PRO A 50 13.71 -12.39 4.58
C PRO A 50 12.62 -11.32 4.69
N SER A 51 12.00 -10.94 3.59
CA SER A 51 10.94 -9.92 3.55
C SER A 51 10.02 -10.12 2.36
N ILE A 52 8.80 -9.59 2.47
CA ILE A 52 7.86 -9.48 1.37
C ILE A 52 7.78 -8.01 0.97
N HIS A 53 8.09 -7.72 -0.28
CA HIS A 53 7.96 -6.40 -0.85
C HIS A 53 6.51 -6.09 -1.17
N SER A 54 6.16 -4.82 -1.25
CA SER A 54 4.82 -4.37 -1.64
C SER A 54 4.90 -3.32 -2.73
N GLU A 55 3.95 -3.34 -3.64
CA GLU A 55 3.75 -2.32 -4.65
C GLU A 55 2.48 -1.51 -4.34
N TYR A 56 2.57 -0.20 -4.42
CA TYR A 56 1.45 0.72 -4.45
C TYR A 56 1.31 1.31 -5.85
N GLY A 57 0.19 1.04 -6.48
CA GLY A 57 -0.16 1.53 -7.80
C GLY A 57 -1.64 1.31 -8.09
N MET A 58 -2.13 1.98 -9.10
CA MET A 58 -3.50 1.87 -9.59
C MET A 58 -3.54 2.21 -11.09
N ALA A 59 -4.67 1.89 -11.76
CA ALA A 59 -4.81 2.13 -13.19
C ALA A 59 -4.71 3.62 -13.57
N GLU A 60 -5.02 4.49 -12.62
CA GLU A 60 -4.99 5.94 -12.76
C GLU A 60 -3.58 6.55 -12.65
N LEU A 61 -2.57 5.78 -12.25
CA LEU A 61 -1.18 6.21 -12.13
C LEU A 61 -0.32 5.61 -13.24
N MET A 62 0.67 6.38 -13.72
CA MET A 62 1.74 5.89 -14.60
C MET A 62 2.95 5.42 -13.80
N SER A 63 3.07 5.82 -12.53
CA SER A 63 4.15 5.45 -11.63
C SER A 63 3.68 4.52 -10.53
N GLN A 64 4.62 3.77 -9.95
CA GLN A 64 4.41 2.92 -8.80
C GLN A 64 5.34 3.32 -7.66
N ALA A 65 4.92 3.08 -6.43
CA ALA A 65 5.78 3.17 -5.26
C ALA A 65 5.99 1.78 -4.65
N TYR A 66 7.16 1.57 -4.05
CA TYR A 66 7.58 0.26 -3.55
C TYR A 66 7.99 0.31 -2.09
N SER A 67 7.62 -0.74 -1.35
CA SER A 67 8.06 -1.00 0.01
C SER A 67 8.87 -2.30 0.07
N GLN A 68 9.94 -2.32 0.85
CA GLN A 68 10.85 -3.47 1.00
C GLN A 68 10.49 -4.38 2.19
N GLY A 69 9.26 -4.31 2.68
CA GLY A 69 8.76 -5.21 3.73
C GLY A 69 8.33 -4.55 5.03
N ASP A 70 8.58 -3.25 5.16
CA ASP A 70 8.23 -2.46 6.35
C ASP A 70 6.89 -1.69 6.21
N GLY A 71 6.20 -1.82 5.06
CA GLY A 71 5.00 -1.07 4.72
C GLY A 71 5.23 0.42 4.49
N LEU A 72 6.49 0.84 4.43
CA LEU A 72 6.89 2.20 4.12
C LEU A 72 7.22 2.28 2.63
N PHE A 73 6.38 2.97 1.87
CA PHE A 73 6.52 3.10 0.44
C PHE A 73 7.45 4.26 0.07
N ARG A 74 8.23 4.06 -0.99
CA ARG A 74 9.10 5.07 -1.60
C ARG A 74 8.63 5.35 -3.01
N THR A 75 8.48 6.63 -3.33
CA THR A 75 8.08 7.10 -4.66
C THR A 75 9.31 7.30 -5.57
N PRO A 76 9.13 7.20 -6.90
CA PRO A 76 10.13 7.74 -7.82
C PRO A 76 10.17 9.28 -7.72
N PRO A 77 11.26 9.94 -8.20
CA PRO A 77 11.46 11.38 -8.02
C PRO A 77 10.37 12.28 -8.62
N TRP A 78 9.65 11.81 -9.60
CA TRP A 78 8.55 12.52 -10.29
C TRP A 78 7.17 12.23 -9.70
N MET A 79 7.09 11.44 -8.65
CA MET A 79 5.85 11.15 -7.93
C MET A 79 5.94 11.66 -6.49
N ARG A 80 4.87 12.27 -6.00
CA ARG A 80 4.76 12.70 -4.60
C ARG A 80 3.42 12.33 -4.01
N VAL A 81 3.44 11.92 -2.75
CA VAL A 81 2.26 11.63 -1.96
C VAL A 81 2.11 12.68 -0.87
N LEU A 82 0.89 13.16 -0.69
CA LEU A 82 0.50 14.12 0.33
C LEU A 82 -0.73 13.59 1.06
N THR A 83 -0.90 14.00 2.31
CA THR A 83 -2.12 13.70 3.08
C THR A 83 -2.99 14.94 3.23
N ARG A 84 -4.26 14.83 2.85
CA ARG A 84 -5.28 15.86 3.09
C ARG A 84 -6.03 15.58 4.39
N ASP A 85 -6.52 16.63 5.00
CA ASP A 85 -7.49 16.50 6.11
C ASP A 85 -8.79 15.87 5.58
N LEU A 86 -9.45 15.02 6.37
CA LEU A 86 -10.70 14.37 5.96
C LEU A 86 -11.93 15.26 6.10
N ASN A 87 -11.86 16.25 6.99
CA ASN A 87 -12.96 17.18 7.25
C ASN A 87 -12.84 18.45 6.40
N ASP A 88 -11.62 18.82 6.02
CA ASP A 88 -11.33 19.94 5.12
C ASP A 88 -10.42 19.47 3.98
N PRO A 89 -10.98 19.14 2.79
CA PRO A 89 -10.21 18.63 1.66
C PRO A 89 -9.22 19.63 1.06
N PHE A 90 -9.31 20.91 1.43
CA PHE A 90 -8.35 21.95 1.03
C PHE A 90 -7.20 22.13 2.01
N ALA A 91 -7.27 21.47 3.19
CA ALA A 91 -6.22 21.51 4.19
C ALA A 91 -5.32 20.26 4.11
N TRP A 92 -4.03 20.45 4.32
CA TRP A 92 -3.07 19.37 4.43
C TRP A 92 -2.98 18.87 5.88
N ALA A 93 -2.96 17.56 6.05
CA ALA A 93 -2.87 16.97 7.40
C ALA A 93 -1.48 17.15 8.04
N GLY A 94 -0.45 17.45 7.26
CA GLY A 94 0.93 17.57 7.73
C GLY A 94 1.67 16.23 7.82
N SER A 95 2.99 16.32 7.95
CA SER A 95 3.88 15.16 7.97
C SER A 95 3.55 14.20 9.12
N GLY A 96 3.47 12.91 8.81
CA GLY A 96 3.23 11.84 9.79
C GLY A 96 1.81 11.79 10.36
N ARG A 97 0.91 12.68 9.93
CA ARG A 97 -0.50 12.66 10.33
C ARG A 97 -1.32 11.86 9.33
N SER A 98 -2.26 11.06 9.84
CA SER A 98 -3.16 10.28 9.00
C SER A 98 -4.17 11.18 8.30
N GLY A 99 -4.47 10.85 7.04
CA GLY A 99 -5.43 11.59 6.23
C GLY A 99 -5.71 10.87 4.92
N GLY A 100 -6.49 11.50 4.05
CA GLY A 100 -6.73 11.00 2.71
C GLY A 100 -5.50 11.17 1.83
N ILE A 101 -5.15 10.16 1.05
CA ILE A 101 -3.99 10.18 0.16
C ILE A 101 -4.31 10.98 -1.10
N ASN A 102 -3.46 11.95 -1.40
CA ASN A 102 -3.40 12.64 -2.69
C ASN A 102 -2.07 12.29 -3.35
N VAL A 103 -2.11 12.05 -4.66
CA VAL A 103 -0.93 11.69 -5.44
C VAL A 103 -0.69 12.75 -6.52
N ILE A 104 0.55 13.19 -6.64
CA ILE A 104 1.06 13.95 -7.78
C ILE A 104 1.97 12.99 -8.55
N ASP A 105 1.62 12.67 -9.79
CA ASP A 105 2.41 11.82 -10.68
C ASP A 105 2.70 12.56 -11.99
N LEU A 106 3.90 13.13 -12.10
CA LEU A 106 4.30 13.90 -13.26
C LEU A 106 4.58 13.03 -14.50
N ALA A 107 4.70 11.71 -14.35
CA ALA A 107 4.73 10.81 -15.50
C ALA A 107 3.36 10.75 -16.21
N ASN A 108 2.29 11.14 -15.52
CA ASN A 108 0.91 11.11 -16.02
C ASN A 108 0.44 12.45 -16.63
N VAL A 109 1.35 13.20 -17.20
CA VAL A 109 1.10 14.58 -17.72
C VAL A 109 0.08 14.63 -18.84
N TYR A 110 -0.04 13.57 -19.63
CA TYR A 110 -0.97 13.51 -20.76
C TYR A 110 -2.40 13.07 -20.38
N SER A 111 -2.63 12.70 -19.13
CA SER A 111 -3.93 12.33 -18.60
C SER A 111 -4.26 13.19 -17.37
N CYS A 112 -3.93 12.75 -16.18
CA CYS A 112 -4.17 13.49 -14.94
C CYS A 112 -3.03 13.30 -13.95
N SER A 113 -2.23 14.36 -13.76
CA SER A 113 -1.10 14.31 -12.83
C SER A 113 -1.49 14.43 -11.36
N PHE A 114 -2.70 14.89 -11.05
CA PHE A 114 -3.14 15.20 -9.67
C PHE A 114 -4.36 14.37 -9.34
N LEU A 115 -4.18 13.42 -8.43
CA LEU A 115 -5.23 12.48 -8.06
C LEU A 115 -5.56 12.58 -6.57
N GLN A 116 -6.83 12.71 -6.29
CA GLN A 116 -7.40 12.51 -4.97
C GLN A 116 -7.91 11.07 -4.88
N THR A 117 -7.25 10.25 -4.08
CA THR A 117 -7.61 8.85 -3.93
C THR A 117 -8.60 8.63 -2.79
N GLN A 118 -9.15 7.43 -2.70
CA GLN A 118 -9.91 6.96 -1.55
C GLN A 118 -9.03 6.21 -0.54
N ASP A 119 -7.72 6.21 -0.72
CA ASP A 119 -6.82 5.58 0.22
C ASP A 119 -6.59 6.49 1.43
N PHE A 120 -6.42 5.87 2.59
CA PHE A 120 -6.13 6.50 3.87
C PHE A 120 -4.73 6.12 4.32
N GLY A 121 -3.96 7.07 4.85
CA GLY A 121 -2.60 6.81 5.25
C GLY A 121 -1.85 8.04 5.75
N LYS A 122 -0.53 7.95 5.76
CA LYS A 122 0.40 9.00 6.22
C LYS A 122 1.46 9.26 5.19
N ALA A 123 1.78 10.52 4.95
CA ALA A 123 2.95 10.93 4.18
C ALA A 123 3.96 11.61 5.11
N TYR A 124 5.25 11.49 4.78
CA TYR A 124 6.36 12.02 5.57
C TYR A 124 7.18 13.03 4.74
N ASP A 125 7.92 13.90 5.45
CA ASP A 125 8.70 14.97 4.81
C ASP A 125 9.82 14.44 3.90
N ASP A 126 10.32 13.23 4.19
CA ASP A 126 11.33 12.54 3.37
C ASP A 126 10.78 11.95 2.07
N GLY A 127 9.49 12.16 1.78
CA GLY A 127 8.80 11.65 0.58
C GLY A 127 8.29 10.21 0.70
N THR A 128 8.51 9.55 1.83
CA THR A 128 7.95 8.22 2.09
C THR A 128 6.49 8.33 2.55
N PHE A 129 5.75 7.22 2.46
CA PHE A 129 4.36 7.18 2.92
C PHE A 129 3.94 5.77 3.36
N ARG A 130 2.85 5.69 4.12
CA ARG A 130 2.18 4.43 4.51
C ARG A 130 0.72 4.47 4.08
N ILE A 131 0.20 3.32 3.64
CA ILE A 131 -1.23 3.10 3.44
C ILE A 131 -1.75 2.34 4.64
N GLU A 132 -2.75 2.92 5.30
CA GLU A 132 -3.41 2.38 6.50
C GLU A 132 -4.79 1.79 6.17
N GLY A 133 -5.36 2.13 5.00
CA GLY A 133 -6.64 1.59 4.57
C GLY A 133 -7.30 2.36 3.44
N ARG A 134 -8.63 2.28 3.37
CA ARG A 134 -9.45 3.01 2.41
C ARG A 134 -10.56 3.79 3.11
N ILE A 135 -10.88 4.94 2.55
CA ILE A 135 -12.03 5.76 2.93
C ILE A 135 -13.24 5.21 2.17
N THR A 136 -14.26 4.71 2.88
CA THR A 136 -15.49 4.22 2.26
C THR A 136 -16.69 4.81 2.99
N GLY A 137 -17.38 5.75 2.36
CA GLY A 137 -18.58 6.40 2.93
C GLY A 137 -18.34 7.03 4.30
N SER A 138 -18.90 6.43 5.35
CA SER A 138 -18.72 6.86 6.75
C SER A 138 -17.69 6.01 7.52
N GLU A 139 -17.05 5.04 6.88
CA GLU A 139 -16.14 4.09 7.54
C GLU A 139 -14.77 4.07 6.87
N ILE A 140 -13.71 4.17 7.68
CA ILE A 140 -12.34 3.86 7.26
C ILE A 140 -12.18 2.35 7.33
N ARG A 141 -12.08 1.68 6.17
CA ARG A 141 -11.79 0.24 6.09
C ARG A 141 -10.31 0.04 5.75
N GLY A 142 -9.58 -0.60 6.63
CA GLY A 142 -8.16 -0.89 6.43
C GLY A 142 -7.71 -2.19 7.03
N CYS A 143 -6.60 -2.70 6.54
CA CYS A 143 -5.95 -3.91 7.06
C CYS A 143 -5.49 -3.76 8.51
N ASN A 144 -5.46 -2.54 9.06
CA ASN A 144 -4.98 -2.27 10.42
C ASN A 144 -6.09 -1.87 11.40
N LEU A 145 -7.37 -1.82 10.97
CA LEU A 145 -8.48 -1.36 11.81
C LEU A 145 -9.32 -2.50 12.40
N LEU A 146 -8.78 -3.69 12.56
CA LEU A 146 -9.39 -4.76 13.31
C LEU A 146 -8.75 -4.89 14.70
N VAL A 147 -8.66 -3.77 15.44
CA VAL A 147 -8.39 -3.81 16.88
C VAL A 147 -9.40 -2.89 17.56
N GLN A 148 -10.53 -3.43 17.87
CA GLN A 148 -11.31 -3.17 19.08
C GLN A 148 -11.70 -4.50 19.68
#